data_aa3772f7eafaaf4be72f5111b1036453
#
_entry.id   aa3772f7eafaaf4be72f5111b1036453
#
_cell.length_a   1.000
_cell.length_b   1.000
_cell.length_c   1.000
_cell.angle_alpha   90.00
_cell.angle_beta   90.00
_cell.angle_gamma   90.00
#
_symmetry.space_group_name_H-M   'P 1'
#
loop_
_entity.id
_entity.type
_entity.pdbx_description
1 polymer ?
#
loop_
_entity_poly.entity_id
_entity_poly.type
_entity_poly.pdbx_seq_one_letter_code
_entity_poly.pdbx_strand_id
1 'polypeptide(L)'
;MKKSLIAALGSLVLLLSSCGGNDPRLVIITFDGLRWQELFTGVDSSLVGNPKYVDNPQYLKDKYWRETPQERRSVLMPFTWSYIESNGYMLGNRLKGSQFQVSNAMSFSYPGYSEMFCGWADDERINSNAAIPNPNTSVLEVANADPRYKGSVMVYGSWNSIRYAVNNERGGFPGSVSYEPDIASAKTPALDLINEMQEVMPHYWGEERFDAFTYAYALETMKKDHPKVMWVAFGDTDEWAHAGKYDFYVEAAHGTDQMIRRIVEDCESDPFYKGKTTYILTTDHGRGKLGSFTSHSSGTKGSENTWMMAFGKGIEHLGETSGNGPFYTKQFAATVAQVLGIEFTPSNGEKVSPIDPHFKGEPLSEDLGIKDVGYFHEIKATPKGPGVRYKYYEGPFMSVDELAKAKVLSSGIAKDFSLEGAKVADHFGYEFNTLLKIPTAGSYTFTVGSDDGSKVFLDGQLIVDNDGSHSVNIVEVKAAMDAGFHRLRVLYFDDTESQDLAIGISGGGLNYEMIPESMLFHE
;
A
#
# COMPACT_ATOMS: atom_id res chain seq x y z
N MET A 1 -39.98 31.22 25.45
CA MET A 1 -39.62 31.54 24.06
C MET A 1 -38.21 32.15 24.04
N LYS A 2 -37.19 31.38 23.82
CA LYS A 2 -35.82 31.86 23.52
C LYS A 2 -35.39 31.21 22.22
N LYS A 3 -35.28 32.03 21.18
CA LYS A 3 -34.78 31.61 19.86
C LYS A 3 -33.26 31.58 19.91
N SER A 4 -32.69 30.40 19.73
CA SER A 4 -31.25 30.24 19.52
C SER A 4 -30.94 30.54 18.07
N LEU A 5 -30.16 31.57 17.82
CA LEU A 5 -29.56 31.91 16.54
C LEU A 5 -28.35 30.98 16.33
N ILE A 6 -28.44 30.09 15.35
CA ILE A 6 -27.28 29.36 14.85
C ILE A 6 -26.59 30.28 13.84
N ALA A 7 -25.42 30.78 14.21
CA ALA A 7 -24.56 31.52 13.31
C ALA A 7 -23.85 30.52 12.38
N ALA A 8 -24.24 30.49 11.12
CA ALA A 8 -23.49 29.85 10.06
C ALA A 8 -22.22 30.70 9.77
N LEU A 9 -21.07 30.23 10.21
CA LEU A 9 -19.77 30.72 9.72
C LEU A 9 -19.58 30.20 8.30
N GLY A 10 -19.93 31.03 7.32
CA GLY A 10 -19.52 30.82 5.94
C GLY A 10 -18.02 31.05 5.82
N SER A 11 -17.27 30.02 5.51
CA SER A 11 -15.87 30.11 5.12
C SER A 11 -15.79 30.92 3.83
N LEU A 12 -15.34 32.16 3.91
CA LEU A 12 -15.09 33.03 2.76
C LEU A 12 -13.80 32.53 2.08
N VAL A 13 -13.98 31.69 1.05
CA VAL A 13 -12.89 31.33 0.14
C VAL A 13 -12.50 32.61 -0.61
N LEU A 14 -11.37 33.18 -0.29
CA LEU A 14 -10.76 34.26 -1.05
C LEU A 14 -10.35 33.72 -2.42
N LEU A 15 -11.21 33.92 -3.41
CA LEU A 15 -10.85 33.84 -4.82
C LEU A 15 -9.84 34.95 -5.12
N LEU A 16 -8.57 34.67 -5.00
CA LEU A 16 -7.52 35.50 -5.57
C LEU A 16 -7.58 35.36 -7.09
N SER A 17 -8.37 36.20 -7.73
CA SER A 17 -8.29 36.45 -9.17
C SER A 17 -6.92 37.07 -9.48
N SER A 18 -5.93 36.22 -9.76
CA SER A 18 -4.65 36.64 -10.31
C SER A 18 -4.83 36.85 -11.80
N CYS A 19 -5.06 38.09 -12.23
CA CYS A 19 -4.86 38.51 -13.60
C CYS A 19 -3.38 38.51 -13.95
N GLY A 20 -2.92 37.46 -14.63
CA GLY A 20 -1.58 37.35 -15.20
C GLY A 20 -1.23 35.89 -15.41
N GLY A 21 -1.23 35.42 -16.66
CA GLY A 21 -0.79 34.15 -17.28
C GLY A 21 -0.12 33.05 -16.47
N ASN A 22 -0.67 32.63 -15.36
CA ASN A 22 -0.07 31.66 -14.43
C ASN A 22 -1.05 30.52 -14.12
N ASP A 23 -1.57 29.88 -15.20
CA ASP A 23 -2.39 28.66 -14.99
C ASP A 23 -1.60 27.63 -14.20
N PRO A 24 -2.19 26.94 -13.23
CA PRO A 24 -1.54 25.87 -12.49
C PRO A 24 -1.00 24.76 -13.42
N ARG A 25 0.09 24.15 -13.01
CA ARG A 25 0.61 22.90 -13.61
C ARG A 25 0.35 21.79 -12.60
N LEU A 26 -0.07 20.64 -13.08
CA LEU A 26 -0.36 19.50 -12.22
C LEU A 26 0.31 18.24 -12.79
N VAL A 27 1.09 17.60 -11.96
CA VAL A 27 1.63 16.25 -12.23
C VAL A 27 1.03 15.30 -11.21
N ILE A 28 0.26 14.33 -11.71
CA ILE A 28 -0.31 13.24 -10.92
C ILE A 28 0.56 12.01 -11.17
N ILE A 29 0.96 11.34 -10.12
CA ILE A 29 1.70 10.07 -10.20
C ILE A 29 0.98 9.05 -9.35
N THR A 30 0.66 7.90 -9.91
CA THR A 30 0.06 6.79 -9.17
C THR A 30 0.97 5.58 -9.20
N PHE A 31 1.02 4.90 -8.05
CA PHE A 31 1.56 3.56 -7.90
C PHE A 31 0.37 2.59 -7.92
N ASP A 32 0.45 1.49 -8.65
CA ASP A 32 -0.55 0.46 -8.52
C ASP A 32 -0.23 -0.43 -7.32
N GLY A 33 -1.19 -0.56 -6.40
CA GLY A 33 -1.12 -1.48 -5.28
C GLY A 33 0.03 -1.30 -4.29
N LEU A 34 0.73 -0.16 -4.22
CA LEU A 34 1.77 0.07 -3.22
C LEU A 34 1.14 0.27 -1.85
N ARG A 35 1.45 -0.65 -0.92
CA ARG A 35 0.89 -0.62 0.43
C ARG A 35 1.39 0.59 1.23
N TRP A 36 0.52 1.12 2.11
CA TRP A 36 0.92 2.16 3.07
C TRP A 36 2.05 1.70 4.02
N GLN A 37 2.16 0.40 4.28
CA GLN A 37 3.20 -0.17 5.13
C GLN A 37 4.58 0.14 4.58
N GLU A 38 4.88 -0.22 3.32
CA GLU A 38 6.18 0.06 2.73
C GLU A 38 6.47 1.56 2.66
N LEU A 39 5.47 2.36 2.32
CA LEU A 39 5.63 3.81 2.27
C LEU A 39 6.04 4.37 3.64
N PHE A 40 5.32 4.02 4.71
CA PHE A 40 5.49 4.65 6.02
C PHE A 40 6.41 3.90 6.99
N THR A 41 6.69 2.61 6.75
CA THR A 41 7.54 1.81 7.65
C THR A 41 8.74 1.16 6.97
N GLY A 42 8.86 1.29 5.65
CA GLY A 42 9.90 0.62 4.86
C GLY A 42 9.60 -0.87 4.66
N VAL A 43 10.62 -1.66 4.36
CA VAL A 43 10.43 -3.09 4.10
C VAL A 43 9.79 -3.83 5.27
N ASP A 44 8.84 -4.70 4.94
CA ASP A 44 8.07 -5.49 5.91
C ASP A 44 8.94 -6.59 6.53
N SER A 45 8.99 -6.63 7.87
CA SER A 45 9.81 -7.60 8.61
C SER A 45 9.39 -9.06 8.38
N SER A 46 8.12 -9.30 8.06
CA SER A 46 7.59 -10.63 7.78
C SER A 46 7.96 -11.15 6.39
N LEU A 47 8.27 -10.26 5.46
CA LEU A 47 8.51 -10.59 4.06
C LEU A 47 9.98 -10.50 3.66
N VAL A 48 10.72 -9.50 4.16
CA VAL A 48 12.11 -9.19 3.74
C VAL A 48 13.08 -10.36 3.93
N GLY A 49 12.80 -11.25 4.85
CA GLY A 49 13.60 -12.43 5.16
C GLY A 49 13.01 -13.74 4.69
N ASN A 50 11.82 -13.74 4.10
CA ASN A 50 11.10 -14.94 3.75
C ASN A 50 11.53 -15.47 2.36
N PRO A 51 12.18 -16.66 2.26
CA PRO A 51 12.67 -17.21 0.99
C PRO A 51 11.55 -17.60 0.02
N LYS A 52 10.30 -17.71 0.47
CA LYS A 52 9.14 -17.89 -0.39
C LYS A 52 8.90 -16.67 -1.31
N TYR A 53 9.19 -15.46 -0.80
CA TYR A 53 8.88 -14.21 -1.48
C TYR A 53 10.11 -13.42 -1.92
N VAL A 54 11.32 -13.85 -1.52
CA VAL A 54 12.58 -13.15 -1.76
C VAL A 54 13.64 -14.12 -2.23
N ASP A 55 14.15 -13.93 -3.45
CA ASP A 55 15.15 -14.83 -4.04
C ASP A 55 16.48 -14.79 -3.29
N ASN A 56 16.88 -13.60 -2.76
CA ASN A 56 18.08 -13.43 -1.95
C ASN A 56 17.79 -12.58 -0.70
N PRO A 57 17.28 -13.19 0.38
CA PRO A 57 16.92 -12.48 1.61
C PRO A 57 18.06 -11.68 2.24
N GLN A 58 19.30 -12.20 2.19
CA GLN A 58 20.46 -11.49 2.76
C GLN A 58 20.75 -10.21 1.97
N TYR A 59 20.73 -10.26 0.64
CA TYR A 59 20.93 -9.09 -0.20
C TYR A 59 19.87 -8.01 0.08
N LEU A 60 18.59 -8.40 0.16
CA LEU A 60 17.49 -7.49 0.39
C LEU A 60 17.59 -6.84 1.79
N LYS A 61 17.94 -7.64 2.82
CA LYS A 61 18.18 -7.14 4.17
C LYS A 61 19.36 -6.16 4.22
N ASP A 62 20.49 -6.49 3.63
CA ASP A 62 21.66 -5.61 3.60
C ASP A 62 21.33 -4.26 2.96
N LYS A 63 20.51 -4.27 1.92
CA LYS A 63 20.12 -3.07 1.16
C LYS A 63 19.12 -2.22 1.92
N TYR A 64 18.02 -2.80 2.41
CA TYR A 64 16.87 -2.05 2.89
C TYR A 64 16.54 -2.22 4.37
N TRP A 65 16.99 -3.29 5.03
CA TRP A 65 16.68 -3.48 6.44
C TRP A 65 17.45 -2.51 7.33
N ARG A 66 16.74 -1.91 8.28
CA ARG A 66 17.29 -1.11 9.39
C ARG A 66 16.47 -1.40 10.63
N GLU A 67 16.99 -1.05 11.80
CA GLU A 67 16.35 -1.35 13.09
C GLU A 67 15.02 -0.62 13.27
N THR A 68 14.93 0.63 12.82
CA THR A 68 13.71 1.42 12.99
C THR A 68 12.91 1.57 11.68
N PRO A 69 11.58 1.63 11.75
CA PRO A 69 10.75 1.91 10.58
C PRO A 69 11.14 3.20 9.86
N GLN A 70 11.54 4.24 10.60
CA GLN A 70 11.95 5.54 10.07
C GLN A 70 13.21 5.40 9.19
N GLU A 71 14.18 4.64 9.64
CA GLU A 71 15.39 4.36 8.86
C GLU A 71 15.09 3.49 7.65
N ARG A 72 14.26 2.44 7.80
CA ARG A 72 13.86 1.55 6.69
C ARG A 72 13.17 2.32 5.57
N ARG A 73 12.16 3.14 5.90
CA ARG A 73 11.43 3.93 4.91
C ARG A 73 12.31 4.95 4.19
N SER A 74 13.27 5.56 4.94
CA SER A 74 14.21 6.53 4.36
C SER A 74 15.21 5.90 3.40
N VAL A 75 15.57 4.63 3.61
CA VAL A 75 16.41 3.87 2.67
C VAL A 75 15.60 3.36 1.49
N LEU A 76 14.36 2.94 1.71
CA LEU A 76 13.49 2.44 0.65
C LEU A 76 13.07 3.57 -0.31
N MET A 77 12.60 4.68 0.22
CA MET A 77 12.08 5.80 -0.57
C MET A 77 12.78 7.13 -0.16
N PRO A 78 14.07 7.28 -0.51
CA PRO A 78 14.88 8.39 0.00
C PRO A 78 14.42 9.78 -0.46
N PHE A 79 13.89 9.94 -1.67
CA PHE A 79 13.38 11.22 -2.15
C PHE A 79 12.09 11.61 -1.42
N THR A 80 11.19 10.66 -1.24
CA THR A 80 9.95 10.86 -0.48
C THR A 80 10.25 11.37 0.93
N TRP A 81 11.17 10.74 1.66
CA TRP A 81 11.44 11.06 3.06
C TRP A 81 12.44 12.19 3.29
N SER A 82 13.22 12.59 2.28
CA SER A 82 14.13 13.75 2.40
C SER A 82 13.56 15.03 1.79
N TYR A 83 12.69 14.92 0.79
CA TYR A 83 12.18 16.06 0.06
C TYR A 83 10.67 16.25 0.18
N ILE A 84 9.86 15.23 -0.16
CA ILE A 84 8.38 15.36 -0.19
C ILE A 84 7.85 15.64 1.21
N GLU A 85 8.29 14.87 2.20
CA GLU A 85 7.88 15.07 3.61
C GLU A 85 8.12 16.50 4.09
N SER A 86 9.25 17.11 3.73
CA SER A 86 9.60 18.47 4.13
C SER A 86 8.92 19.58 3.31
N ASN A 87 8.41 19.27 2.11
CA ASN A 87 7.87 20.26 1.17
C ASN A 87 6.38 20.10 0.86
N GLY A 88 5.66 19.24 1.60
CA GLY A 88 4.27 18.96 1.37
C GLY A 88 3.57 18.33 2.57
N TYR A 89 2.58 17.50 2.30
CA TYR A 89 1.92 16.69 3.32
C TYR A 89 1.72 15.25 2.85
N MET A 90 1.64 14.34 3.83
CA MET A 90 1.44 12.92 3.61
C MET A 90 0.30 12.42 4.49
N LEU A 91 -0.65 11.72 3.88
CA LEU A 91 -1.87 11.17 4.50
C LEU A 91 -1.85 9.65 4.39
N GLY A 92 -2.44 8.95 5.37
CA GLY A 92 -2.64 7.51 5.32
C GLY A 92 -1.70 6.69 6.19
N ASN A 93 -0.84 7.33 7.02
CA ASN A 93 -0.10 6.57 8.04
C ASN A 93 -1.04 6.14 9.18
N ARG A 94 -1.52 4.91 9.10
CA ARG A 94 -2.46 4.35 10.05
C ARG A 94 -1.88 4.19 11.45
N LEU A 95 -0.56 4.00 11.58
CA LEU A 95 0.14 3.98 12.87
C LEU A 95 0.09 5.32 13.60
N LYS A 96 -0.11 6.42 12.86
CA LYS A 96 -0.30 7.77 13.42
C LYS A 96 -1.77 8.20 13.45
N GLY A 97 -2.71 7.29 13.14
CA GLY A 97 -4.14 7.57 13.09
C GLY A 97 -4.55 8.45 11.92
N SER A 98 -3.72 8.56 10.88
CA SER A 98 -4.09 9.18 9.60
C SER A 98 -4.68 8.11 8.70
N GLN A 99 -5.95 8.28 8.28
CA GLN A 99 -6.69 7.26 7.55
C GLN A 99 -7.08 7.76 6.17
N PHE A 100 -6.66 7.02 5.14
CA PHE A 100 -7.01 7.23 3.74
C PHE A 100 -7.39 5.89 3.13
N GLN A 101 -8.52 5.81 2.39
CA GLN A 101 -8.99 4.54 1.84
C GLN A 101 -9.88 4.71 0.62
N VAL A 102 -10.05 3.62 -0.15
CA VAL A 102 -11.08 3.55 -1.18
C VAL A 102 -12.46 3.53 -0.54
N SER A 103 -13.49 3.99 -1.27
CA SER A 103 -14.90 3.83 -0.87
C SER A 103 -15.66 2.84 -1.75
N ASN A 104 -15.06 2.37 -2.86
CA ASN A 104 -15.61 1.28 -3.66
C ASN A 104 -15.51 -0.06 -2.91
N ALA A 105 -16.46 -0.96 -3.18
CA ALA A 105 -16.53 -2.27 -2.52
C ALA A 105 -15.54 -3.29 -3.11
N MET A 106 -14.88 -2.97 -4.22
CA MET A 106 -14.05 -3.91 -4.97
C MET A 106 -12.60 -3.96 -4.47
N SER A 107 -12.02 -2.81 -4.10
CA SER A 107 -10.64 -2.65 -3.62
C SER A 107 -9.59 -3.26 -4.56
N PHE A 108 -9.71 -2.97 -5.88
CA PHE A 108 -8.73 -3.30 -6.91
C PHE A 108 -8.68 -2.23 -8.02
N SER A 109 -7.79 -2.38 -9.00
CA SER A 109 -7.25 -1.32 -9.84
C SER A 109 -8.28 -0.52 -10.62
N TYR A 110 -9.07 -1.13 -11.51
CA TYR A 110 -9.97 -0.34 -12.35
C TYR A 110 -11.05 0.42 -11.55
N PRO A 111 -11.75 -0.19 -10.58
CA PRO A 111 -12.64 0.54 -9.65
C PRO A 111 -11.93 1.63 -8.84
N GLY A 112 -10.71 1.38 -8.39
CA GLY A 112 -9.89 2.35 -7.64
C GLY A 112 -9.57 3.60 -8.48
N TYR A 113 -9.02 3.42 -9.68
CA TYR A 113 -8.76 4.52 -10.62
C TYR A 113 -10.05 5.22 -11.06
N SER A 114 -11.13 4.47 -11.29
CA SER A 114 -12.44 5.05 -11.63
C SER A 114 -12.95 5.96 -10.51
N GLU A 115 -12.96 5.48 -9.27
CA GLU A 115 -13.37 6.26 -8.10
C GLU A 115 -12.52 7.53 -7.97
N MET A 116 -11.19 7.38 -8.11
CA MET A 116 -10.23 8.47 -8.01
C MET A 116 -10.53 9.59 -8.98
N PHE A 117 -10.67 9.30 -10.25
CA PHE A 117 -10.82 10.31 -11.29
C PHE A 117 -12.25 10.74 -11.57
N CYS A 118 -13.26 9.93 -11.22
CA CYS A 118 -14.67 10.25 -11.42
C CYS A 118 -15.37 10.75 -10.15
N GLY A 119 -14.72 10.68 -9.00
CA GLY A 119 -15.18 11.27 -7.74
C GLY A 119 -16.29 10.49 -7.03
N TRP A 120 -16.57 9.24 -7.40
CA TRP A 120 -17.51 8.37 -6.71
C TRP A 120 -17.28 6.89 -7.04
N ALA A 121 -17.67 6.01 -6.12
CA ALA A 121 -17.64 4.57 -6.30
C ALA A 121 -18.91 4.11 -7.04
N ASP A 122 -18.75 3.62 -8.26
CA ASP A 122 -19.84 3.11 -9.11
C ASP A 122 -19.82 1.58 -9.14
N ASP A 123 -19.99 0.96 -7.99
CA ASP A 123 -19.85 -0.49 -7.80
C ASP A 123 -20.83 -1.31 -8.65
N GLU A 124 -21.93 -0.70 -9.10
CA GLU A 124 -22.90 -1.37 -9.97
C GLU A 124 -22.36 -1.60 -11.39
N ARG A 125 -21.64 -0.62 -11.96
CA ARG A 125 -21.17 -0.64 -13.34
C ARG A 125 -19.67 -0.87 -13.47
N ILE A 126 -18.91 -0.52 -12.41
CA ILE A 126 -17.44 -0.63 -12.33
C ILE A 126 -17.09 -1.65 -11.24
N ASN A 127 -17.10 -2.93 -11.60
CA ASN A 127 -16.92 -4.06 -10.66
C ASN A 127 -15.97 -5.15 -11.17
N SER A 128 -15.12 -4.80 -12.14
CA SER A 128 -14.10 -5.68 -12.71
C SER A 128 -12.97 -4.85 -13.31
N ASN A 129 -11.83 -5.49 -13.60
CA ASN A 129 -10.71 -4.92 -14.34
C ASN A 129 -10.90 -4.98 -15.87
N ALA A 130 -12.11 -5.14 -16.35
CA ALA A 130 -12.38 -5.17 -17.79
C ALA A 130 -11.96 -3.87 -18.47
N ALA A 131 -11.25 -3.99 -19.58
CA ALA A 131 -10.80 -2.86 -20.40
C ALA A 131 -11.97 -2.24 -21.21
N ILE A 132 -12.89 -1.61 -20.52
CA ILE A 132 -14.07 -0.94 -21.07
C ILE A 132 -14.07 0.55 -20.71
N PRO A 133 -14.45 1.44 -21.66
CA PRO A 133 -14.51 2.87 -21.38
C PRO A 133 -15.42 3.20 -20.20
N ASN A 134 -14.91 3.99 -19.26
CA ASN A 134 -15.66 4.40 -18.08
C ASN A 134 -16.93 5.16 -18.46
N PRO A 135 -18.13 4.74 -18.00
CA PRO A 135 -19.37 5.47 -18.27
C PRO A 135 -19.41 6.83 -17.57
N ASN A 136 -18.62 7.03 -16.53
CA ASN A 136 -18.56 8.26 -15.74
C ASN A 136 -17.59 9.27 -16.35
N THR A 137 -17.86 10.54 -16.14
CA THR A 137 -16.96 11.62 -16.58
C THR A 137 -15.83 11.80 -15.59
N SER A 138 -14.59 11.75 -16.07
CA SER A 138 -13.40 11.99 -15.27
C SER A 138 -13.09 13.49 -15.13
N VAL A 139 -12.40 13.86 -14.07
CA VAL A 139 -11.90 15.23 -13.88
C VAL A 139 -10.91 15.64 -14.96
N LEU A 140 -10.21 14.71 -15.60
CA LEU A 140 -9.28 14.99 -16.72
C LEU A 140 -10.05 15.34 -18.01
N GLU A 141 -11.24 14.75 -18.26
CA GLU A 141 -12.12 15.17 -19.35
C GLU A 141 -12.59 16.61 -19.14
N VAL A 142 -13.00 16.95 -17.91
CA VAL A 142 -13.42 18.31 -17.56
C VAL A 142 -12.25 19.29 -17.68
N ALA A 143 -11.06 18.91 -17.25
CA ALA A 143 -9.85 19.72 -17.42
C ALA A 143 -9.56 19.98 -18.90
N ASN A 144 -9.59 18.95 -19.78
CA ASN A 144 -9.35 19.14 -21.20
C ASN A 144 -10.45 19.94 -21.92
N ALA A 145 -11.66 19.98 -21.38
CA ALA A 145 -12.74 20.83 -21.87
C ALA A 145 -12.57 22.31 -21.51
N ASP A 146 -11.84 22.63 -20.44
CA ASP A 146 -11.54 24.00 -20.03
C ASP A 146 -10.53 24.64 -21.02
N PRO A 147 -10.81 25.83 -21.55
CA PRO A 147 -9.93 26.51 -22.52
C PRO A 147 -8.49 26.70 -22.04
N ARG A 148 -8.23 26.77 -20.74
CA ARG A 148 -6.88 26.94 -20.17
C ARG A 148 -6.01 25.68 -20.32
N TYR A 149 -6.62 24.51 -20.33
CA TYR A 149 -5.97 23.21 -20.35
C TYR A 149 -6.18 22.41 -21.63
N LYS A 150 -7.09 22.88 -22.51
CA LYS A 150 -7.44 22.19 -23.75
C LYS A 150 -6.19 21.86 -24.59
N GLY A 151 -6.01 20.57 -24.93
CA GLY A 151 -4.86 20.07 -25.67
C GLY A 151 -3.56 20.05 -24.86
N SER A 152 -3.64 20.25 -23.54
CA SER A 152 -2.48 20.25 -22.61
C SER A 152 -2.67 19.28 -21.45
N VAL A 153 -3.56 18.29 -21.62
CA VAL A 153 -3.76 17.15 -20.71
C VAL A 153 -3.19 15.92 -21.41
N MET A 154 -2.33 15.15 -20.72
CA MET A 154 -1.70 13.94 -21.24
C MET A 154 -1.66 12.84 -20.18
N VAL A 155 -1.72 11.58 -20.62
CA VAL A 155 -1.67 10.40 -19.76
C VAL A 155 -0.63 9.42 -20.30
N TYR A 156 0.24 8.95 -19.42
CA TYR A 156 1.08 7.78 -19.63
C TYR A 156 0.80 6.74 -18.55
N GLY A 157 0.51 5.50 -18.95
CA GLY A 157 0.23 4.41 -18.03
C GLY A 157 0.98 3.14 -18.39
N SER A 158 1.40 2.38 -17.40
CA SER A 158 1.99 1.08 -17.62
C SER A 158 0.93 0.07 -18.05
N TRP A 159 -0.22 0.08 -17.39
CA TRP A 159 -1.34 -0.82 -17.69
C TRP A 159 -2.31 -0.26 -18.74
N ASN A 160 -2.86 -1.14 -19.59
CA ASN A 160 -3.74 -0.77 -20.71
C ASN A 160 -5.07 -0.10 -20.26
N SER A 161 -5.62 -0.50 -19.12
CA SER A 161 -6.93 -0.01 -18.64
C SER A 161 -6.89 1.42 -18.08
N ILE A 162 -5.70 1.98 -17.87
CA ILE A 162 -5.51 3.38 -17.44
C ILE A 162 -6.26 4.36 -18.35
N ARG A 163 -6.21 4.16 -19.68
CA ARG A 163 -6.93 5.00 -20.64
C ARG A 163 -8.44 4.96 -20.45
N TYR A 164 -8.96 3.77 -20.13
CA TYR A 164 -10.40 3.56 -19.96
C TYR A 164 -10.91 4.16 -18.66
N ALA A 165 -10.12 4.09 -17.58
CA ALA A 165 -10.49 4.67 -16.29
C ALA A 165 -10.83 6.17 -16.38
N VAL A 166 -10.10 6.92 -17.22
CA VAL A 166 -10.32 8.36 -17.45
C VAL A 166 -10.99 8.67 -18.79
N ASN A 167 -11.29 7.65 -19.61
CA ASN A 167 -11.92 7.75 -20.92
C ASN A 167 -11.29 8.84 -21.81
N ASN A 168 -9.99 8.73 -22.03
CA ASN A 168 -9.21 9.75 -22.74
C ASN A 168 -9.70 9.99 -24.18
N GLU A 169 -10.25 8.96 -24.85
CA GLU A 169 -10.84 9.10 -26.19
C GLU A 169 -12.05 10.03 -26.18
N ARG A 170 -13.03 9.80 -25.29
CA ARG A 170 -14.19 10.68 -25.11
C ARG A 170 -13.75 12.08 -24.68
N GLY A 171 -12.76 12.17 -23.81
CA GLY A 171 -12.19 13.42 -23.32
C GLY A 171 -11.39 14.19 -24.36
N GLY A 172 -10.99 13.55 -25.47
CA GLY A 172 -10.23 14.16 -26.57
C GLY A 172 -8.83 14.60 -26.18
N PHE A 173 -8.18 13.87 -25.26
CA PHE A 173 -6.78 14.10 -24.88
C PHE A 173 -5.92 12.85 -25.09
N PRO A 174 -4.62 13.01 -25.43
CA PRO A 174 -3.74 11.89 -25.74
C PRO A 174 -3.43 11.04 -24.52
N GLY A 175 -3.35 9.72 -24.72
CA GLY A 175 -2.92 8.74 -23.74
C GLY A 175 -2.12 7.62 -24.41
N SER A 176 -0.96 7.24 -23.84
CA SER A 176 -0.19 6.07 -24.22
C SER A 176 -0.10 5.12 -23.04
N VAL A 177 -0.56 3.90 -23.22
CA VAL A 177 -0.65 2.89 -22.17
C VAL A 177 -0.11 1.56 -22.69
N SER A 178 0.28 0.67 -21.78
CA SER A 178 0.83 -0.63 -22.13
C SER A 178 1.98 -0.49 -23.15
N TYR A 179 2.03 -1.32 -24.15
CA TYR A 179 3.06 -1.32 -25.19
C TYR A 179 2.81 -0.34 -26.35
N GLU A 180 1.94 0.64 -26.17
CA GLU A 180 1.73 1.67 -27.18
C GLU A 180 2.96 2.59 -27.28
N PRO A 181 3.24 3.12 -28.47
CA PRO A 181 4.35 4.06 -28.66
C PRO A 181 4.08 5.41 -27.97
N ASP A 182 5.07 6.28 -27.99
CA ASP A 182 4.92 7.65 -27.49
C ASP A 182 3.82 8.45 -28.21
N ILE A 183 3.25 9.40 -27.48
CA ILE A 183 2.21 10.33 -27.97
C ILE A 183 2.71 11.77 -28.07
N ALA A 184 4.01 12.00 -27.88
CA ALA A 184 4.61 13.33 -27.99
C ALA A 184 4.42 13.91 -29.38
N SER A 185 4.09 15.20 -29.46
CA SER A 185 3.98 15.93 -30.73
C SER A 185 5.34 16.15 -31.36
N ALA A 186 6.36 16.37 -30.53
CA ALA A 186 7.74 16.58 -30.96
C ALA A 186 8.53 15.25 -30.92
N LYS A 187 8.83 14.68 -32.07
CA LYS A 187 9.67 13.48 -32.14
C LYS A 187 11.13 13.82 -31.87
N THR A 188 11.79 12.98 -31.08
CA THR A 188 13.20 13.12 -30.71
C THR A 188 13.94 11.80 -30.86
N PRO A 189 15.27 11.82 -31.06
CA PRO A 189 16.06 10.58 -31.08
C PRO A 189 15.92 9.76 -29.80
N ALA A 190 15.64 10.40 -28.65
CA ALA A 190 15.40 9.71 -27.40
C ALA A 190 14.07 8.92 -27.44
N LEU A 191 12.97 9.53 -27.92
CA LEU A 191 11.69 8.85 -28.10
C LEU A 191 11.75 7.71 -29.11
N ASP A 192 12.48 7.92 -30.23
CA ASP A 192 12.71 6.87 -31.22
C ASP A 192 13.43 5.68 -30.60
N LEU A 193 14.49 5.93 -29.82
CA LEU A 193 15.21 4.87 -29.09
C LEU A 193 14.33 4.15 -28.07
N ILE A 194 13.50 4.88 -27.30
CA ILE A 194 12.61 4.27 -26.31
C ILE A 194 11.58 3.37 -27.01
N ASN A 195 11.01 3.81 -28.14
CA ASN A 195 10.09 3.01 -28.95
C ASN A 195 10.78 1.73 -29.46
N GLU A 196 12.01 1.84 -30.00
CA GLU A 196 12.79 0.68 -30.46
C GLU A 196 13.09 -0.29 -29.31
N MET A 197 13.50 0.22 -28.15
CA MET A 197 13.78 -0.61 -26.98
C MET A 197 12.53 -1.35 -26.50
N GLN A 198 11.38 -0.68 -26.46
CA GLN A 198 10.12 -1.31 -26.09
C GLN A 198 9.70 -2.41 -27.08
N GLU A 199 9.88 -2.18 -28.39
CA GLU A 199 9.53 -3.15 -29.43
C GLU A 199 10.37 -4.44 -29.37
N VAL A 200 11.67 -4.34 -29.05
CA VAL A 200 12.58 -5.49 -29.01
C VAL A 200 12.58 -6.20 -27.65
N MET A 201 12.05 -5.59 -26.60
CA MET A 201 12.00 -6.18 -25.28
C MET A 201 10.85 -7.21 -25.19
N PRO A 202 11.05 -8.37 -24.55
CA PRO A 202 9.94 -9.28 -24.29
C PRO A 202 8.84 -8.60 -23.48
N HIS A 203 7.60 -8.76 -23.91
CA HIS A 203 6.42 -8.31 -23.18
C HIS A 203 6.16 -9.28 -22.02
N TYR A 204 6.82 -9.06 -20.90
CA TYR A 204 6.79 -9.96 -19.74
C TYR A 204 5.36 -10.08 -19.20
N TRP A 205 4.68 -8.95 -19.00
CA TRP A 205 3.25 -8.90 -18.72
C TRP A 205 2.49 -8.58 -20.01
N GLY A 206 1.40 -9.30 -20.28
CA GLY A 206 0.70 -9.21 -21.56
C GLY A 206 0.07 -7.84 -21.86
N GLU A 207 -0.39 -7.14 -20.82
CA GLU A 207 -1.15 -5.89 -20.93
C GLU A 207 -0.47 -4.71 -20.24
N GLU A 208 0.71 -4.92 -19.70
CA GLU A 208 1.43 -3.95 -18.91
C GLU A 208 2.91 -3.87 -19.30
N ARG A 209 3.39 -2.66 -19.59
CA ARG A 209 4.80 -2.38 -19.83
C ARG A 209 5.50 -1.99 -18.53
N PHE A 210 6.79 -2.22 -18.44
CA PHE A 210 7.58 -1.78 -17.29
C PHE A 210 7.53 -0.27 -17.09
N ASP A 211 7.47 0.16 -15.84
CA ASP A 211 7.42 1.55 -15.40
C ASP A 211 8.56 2.41 -15.97
N ALA A 212 9.71 1.82 -16.21
CA ALA A 212 10.85 2.49 -16.81
C ALA A 212 10.52 3.10 -18.20
N PHE A 213 9.69 2.44 -19.01
CA PHE A 213 9.24 2.97 -20.31
C PHE A 213 8.20 4.07 -20.12
N THR A 214 7.22 3.84 -19.25
CA THR A 214 6.20 4.84 -18.90
C THR A 214 6.84 6.14 -18.42
N TYR A 215 7.81 6.02 -17.51
CA TYR A 215 8.61 7.13 -17.01
C TYR A 215 9.38 7.85 -18.14
N ALA A 216 10.10 7.10 -18.98
CA ALA A 216 10.93 7.67 -20.02
C ALA A 216 10.10 8.45 -21.05
N TYR A 217 8.96 7.91 -21.48
CA TYR A 217 8.01 8.61 -22.36
C TYR A 217 7.47 9.89 -21.71
N ALA A 218 6.97 9.79 -20.47
CA ALA A 218 6.43 10.93 -19.75
C ALA A 218 7.47 12.04 -19.60
N LEU A 219 8.69 11.70 -19.19
CA LEU A 219 9.77 12.66 -18.97
C LEU A 219 10.17 13.40 -20.26
N GLU A 220 10.35 12.67 -21.37
CA GLU A 220 10.71 13.29 -22.65
C GLU A 220 9.56 14.15 -23.21
N THR A 221 8.30 13.71 -23.04
CA THR A 221 7.14 14.50 -23.44
C THR A 221 7.01 15.78 -22.61
N MET A 222 7.23 15.71 -21.30
CA MET A 222 7.24 16.91 -20.44
C MET A 222 8.27 17.95 -20.89
N LYS A 223 9.47 17.50 -21.30
CA LYS A 223 10.53 18.39 -21.80
C LYS A 223 10.21 19.04 -23.16
N LYS A 224 9.38 18.43 -23.97
CA LYS A 224 9.16 18.86 -25.37
C LYS A 224 7.80 19.50 -25.58
N ASP A 225 6.76 18.90 -25.06
CA ASP A 225 5.37 19.34 -25.29
C ASP A 225 4.82 20.21 -24.16
N HIS A 226 5.47 20.21 -23.00
CA HIS A 226 5.10 21.01 -21.85
C HIS A 226 3.62 20.90 -21.47
N PRO A 227 3.05 19.70 -21.24
CA PRO A 227 1.66 19.59 -20.80
C PRO A 227 1.45 20.29 -19.47
N LYS A 228 0.29 20.96 -19.32
CA LYS A 228 -0.11 21.61 -18.07
C LYS A 228 -0.62 20.61 -17.05
N VAL A 229 -1.22 19.50 -17.51
CA VAL A 229 -1.72 18.42 -16.70
C VAL A 229 -1.16 17.10 -17.24
N MET A 230 -0.43 16.38 -16.42
CA MET A 230 0.15 15.08 -16.73
C MET A 230 -0.26 14.07 -15.68
N TRP A 231 -0.79 12.92 -16.10
CA TRP A 231 -0.91 11.76 -15.24
C TRP A 231 0.07 10.67 -15.69
N VAL A 232 0.91 10.19 -14.77
CA VAL A 232 1.83 9.08 -14.96
C VAL A 232 1.39 7.96 -14.01
N ALA A 233 0.92 6.85 -14.57
CA ALA A 233 0.42 5.70 -13.83
C ALA A 233 1.42 4.55 -13.92
N PHE A 234 2.08 4.24 -12.81
CA PHE A 234 3.02 3.15 -12.66
C PHE A 234 2.33 1.88 -12.18
N GLY A 235 2.81 0.71 -12.61
CA GLY A 235 2.16 -0.57 -12.35
C GLY A 235 3.08 -1.65 -11.77
N ASP A 236 4.41 -1.54 -11.91
CA ASP A 236 5.37 -2.58 -11.52
C ASP A 236 5.17 -3.11 -10.09
N THR A 237 4.72 -2.26 -9.15
CA THR A 237 4.49 -2.68 -7.76
C THR A 237 3.35 -3.69 -7.65
N ASP A 238 2.26 -3.55 -8.40
CA ASP A 238 1.15 -4.50 -8.37
C ASP A 238 1.54 -5.85 -8.99
N GLU A 239 2.14 -5.80 -10.16
CA GLU A 239 2.55 -6.99 -10.91
C GLU A 239 3.57 -7.85 -10.15
N TRP A 240 4.60 -7.23 -9.55
CA TRP A 240 5.57 -7.97 -8.75
C TRP A 240 4.97 -8.54 -7.47
N ALA A 241 4.01 -7.85 -6.86
CA ALA A 241 3.28 -8.40 -5.72
C ALA A 241 2.45 -9.62 -6.14
N HIS A 242 1.70 -9.56 -7.24
CA HIS A 242 0.97 -10.72 -7.79
C HIS A 242 1.87 -11.89 -8.12
N ALA A 243 3.08 -11.63 -8.61
CA ALA A 243 4.08 -12.66 -8.84
C ALA A 243 4.69 -13.26 -7.57
N GLY A 244 4.32 -12.76 -6.38
CA GLY A 244 4.91 -13.19 -5.11
C GLY A 244 6.38 -12.82 -4.94
N LYS A 245 6.86 -11.80 -5.66
CA LYS A 245 8.25 -11.34 -5.66
C LYS A 245 8.40 -10.07 -4.85
N TYR A 246 8.51 -10.23 -3.52
CA TYR A 246 8.62 -9.09 -2.62
C TYR A 246 9.91 -8.28 -2.83
N ASP A 247 11.00 -8.91 -3.20
CA ASP A 247 12.24 -8.25 -3.58
C ASP A 247 12.06 -7.31 -4.78
N PHE A 248 11.43 -7.77 -5.86
CA PHE A 248 11.14 -6.91 -7.01
C PHE A 248 10.08 -5.85 -6.70
N TYR A 249 9.09 -6.17 -5.87
CA TYR A 249 8.08 -5.22 -5.41
C TYR A 249 8.69 -4.01 -4.70
N VAL A 250 9.61 -4.24 -3.76
CA VAL A 250 10.28 -3.12 -3.05
C VAL A 250 11.34 -2.43 -3.90
N GLU A 251 12.00 -3.16 -4.81
CA GLU A 251 12.90 -2.56 -5.80
C GLU A 251 12.13 -1.66 -6.78
N ALA A 252 10.93 -2.04 -7.21
CA ALA A 252 10.05 -1.20 -8.02
C ALA A 252 9.64 0.07 -7.26
N ALA A 253 9.21 -0.04 -6.00
CA ALA A 253 8.90 1.12 -5.16
C ALA A 253 10.09 2.08 -5.01
N HIS A 254 11.30 1.53 -4.78
CA HIS A 254 12.54 2.31 -4.73
C HIS A 254 12.86 2.98 -6.07
N GLY A 255 12.75 2.24 -7.16
CA GLY A 255 12.97 2.75 -8.52
C GLY A 255 12.01 3.90 -8.86
N THR A 256 10.74 3.73 -8.51
CA THR A 256 9.71 4.76 -8.74
C THR A 256 9.99 6.03 -7.93
N ASP A 257 10.45 5.92 -6.68
CA ASP A 257 10.89 7.09 -5.89
C ASP A 257 12.02 7.87 -6.60
N GLN A 258 12.97 7.17 -7.25
CA GLN A 258 14.04 7.80 -8.03
C GLN A 258 13.52 8.41 -9.36
N MET A 259 12.56 7.78 -10.01
CA MET A 259 11.91 8.33 -11.21
C MET A 259 11.14 9.62 -10.87
N ILE A 260 10.41 9.62 -9.74
CA ILE A 260 9.72 10.82 -9.23
C ILE A 260 10.71 11.93 -8.93
N ARG A 261 11.82 11.64 -8.26
CA ARG A 261 12.89 12.62 -8.01
C ARG A 261 13.32 13.27 -9.31
N ARG A 262 13.57 12.49 -10.35
CA ARG A 262 14.02 13.00 -11.62
C ARG A 262 12.96 13.85 -12.32
N ILE A 263 11.70 13.45 -12.30
CA ILE A 263 10.58 14.25 -12.84
C ILE A 263 10.54 15.62 -12.14
N VAL A 264 10.64 15.65 -10.81
CA VAL A 264 10.61 16.88 -10.04
C VAL A 264 11.83 17.77 -10.34
N GLU A 265 13.04 17.19 -10.36
CA GLU A 265 14.28 17.93 -10.70
C GLU A 265 14.20 18.56 -12.09
N ASP A 266 13.71 17.83 -13.08
CA ASP A 266 13.55 18.34 -14.45
C ASP A 266 12.48 19.45 -14.51
N CYS A 267 11.34 19.29 -13.83
CA CYS A 267 10.32 20.33 -13.71
C CYS A 267 10.85 21.59 -13.02
N GLU A 268 11.62 21.46 -11.94
CA GLU A 268 12.17 22.60 -11.23
C GLU A 268 13.36 23.28 -11.97
N SER A 269 13.90 22.60 -12.98
CA SER A 269 14.90 23.18 -13.89
C SER A 269 14.28 23.91 -15.08
N ASP A 270 13.03 23.59 -15.45
CA ASP A 270 12.33 24.14 -16.60
C ASP A 270 11.49 25.37 -16.24
N PRO A 271 11.70 26.54 -16.88
CA PRO A 271 10.94 27.76 -16.61
C PRO A 271 9.43 27.64 -16.79
N PHE A 272 8.95 26.66 -17.58
CA PHE A 272 7.53 26.40 -17.75
C PHE A 272 6.91 25.83 -16.47
N TYR A 273 7.60 24.92 -15.79
CA TYR A 273 7.12 24.21 -14.60
C TYR A 273 7.58 24.85 -13.28
N LYS A 274 8.79 25.36 -13.24
CA LYS A 274 9.48 25.83 -12.02
C LYS A 274 8.61 26.72 -11.13
N GLY A 275 8.38 26.27 -9.90
CA GLY A 275 7.61 27.00 -8.91
C GLY A 275 6.12 27.21 -9.26
N LYS A 276 5.61 26.52 -10.28
CA LYS A 276 4.23 26.61 -10.75
C LYS A 276 3.50 25.27 -10.69
N THR A 277 4.22 24.18 -10.39
CA THR A 277 3.73 22.81 -10.46
C THR A 277 3.28 22.33 -9.09
N THR A 278 2.10 21.75 -9.05
CA THR A 278 1.61 20.94 -7.93
C THR A 278 1.81 19.47 -8.30
N TYR A 279 2.28 18.69 -7.36
CA TYR A 279 2.45 17.25 -7.50
C TYR A 279 1.52 16.54 -6.54
N ILE A 280 0.81 15.51 -7.03
CA ILE A 280 -0.06 14.66 -6.22
C ILE A 280 0.32 13.21 -6.50
N LEU A 281 0.66 12.47 -5.46
CA LEU A 281 1.06 11.06 -5.51
C LEU A 281 0.08 10.24 -4.67
N THR A 282 -0.34 9.08 -5.19
CA THR A 282 -1.25 8.19 -4.46
C THR A 282 -1.18 6.75 -5.00
N THR A 283 -1.93 5.86 -4.39
CA THR A 283 -2.20 4.51 -4.89
C THR A 283 -3.70 4.33 -5.08
N ASP A 284 -4.09 3.45 -5.97
CA ASP A 284 -5.48 3.16 -6.31
C ASP A 284 -6.15 2.19 -5.32
N HIS A 285 -5.39 1.26 -4.74
CA HIS A 285 -5.80 0.35 -3.66
C HIS A 285 -4.59 -0.05 -2.80
N GLY A 286 -4.85 -0.69 -1.69
CA GLY A 286 -3.85 -1.36 -0.86
C GLY A 286 -3.79 -2.86 -1.15
N ARG A 287 -3.13 -3.60 -0.27
CA ARG A 287 -2.97 -5.07 -0.36
C ARG A 287 -3.03 -5.67 1.04
N GLY A 288 -3.16 -7.00 1.10
CA GLY A 288 -3.13 -7.74 2.36
C GLY A 288 -1.81 -7.62 3.13
N LYS A 289 -1.82 -8.11 4.36
CA LYS A 289 -0.64 -8.23 5.22
C LYS A 289 0.02 -9.59 5.02
N LEU A 290 1.25 -9.77 5.53
CA LEU A 290 1.97 -11.04 5.47
C LEU A 290 1.96 -11.63 4.04
N GLY A 291 1.82 -12.93 3.88
CA GLY A 291 1.71 -13.60 2.60
C GLY A 291 0.57 -13.11 1.70
N SER A 292 -0.50 -12.54 2.25
CA SER A 292 -1.58 -11.92 1.46
C SER A 292 -1.17 -10.61 0.78
N PHE A 293 0.07 -10.12 0.91
CA PHE A 293 0.56 -8.98 0.13
C PHE A 293 0.45 -9.25 -1.38
N THR A 294 0.45 -10.51 -1.79
CA THR A 294 0.27 -10.94 -3.17
C THR A 294 -1.13 -10.67 -3.72
N SER A 295 -2.09 -10.36 -2.84
CA SER A 295 -3.51 -10.25 -3.19
C SER A 295 -4.09 -8.92 -2.74
N HIS A 296 -5.11 -8.52 -3.46
CA HIS A 296 -6.02 -7.43 -3.12
C HIS A 296 -7.45 -7.82 -3.55
N SER A 297 -8.45 -7.21 -3.05
CA SER A 297 -9.88 -7.23 -3.40
C SER A 297 -10.73 -7.07 -2.15
N SER A 298 -12.04 -7.08 -2.30
CA SER A 298 -13.01 -7.03 -1.19
C SER A 298 -12.85 -8.14 -0.16
N GLY A 299 -12.27 -9.29 -0.55
CA GLY A 299 -11.99 -10.42 0.35
C GLY A 299 -10.66 -10.31 1.09
N THR A 300 -9.79 -9.37 0.71
CA THR A 300 -8.43 -9.22 1.28
C THR A 300 -8.37 -7.99 2.16
N LYS A 301 -8.39 -8.20 3.50
CA LYS A 301 -8.32 -7.11 4.47
C LYS A 301 -7.03 -6.30 4.30
N GLY A 302 -7.17 -4.97 4.19
CA GLY A 302 -6.07 -4.04 3.93
C GLY A 302 -6.05 -3.51 2.50
N SER A 303 -6.75 -4.16 1.57
CA SER A 303 -6.85 -3.68 0.18
C SER A 303 -7.58 -2.34 0.06
N GLU A 304 -8.43 -2.02 1.01
CA GLU A 304 -9.11 -0.73 1.10
C GLU A 304 -8.18 0.42 1.51
N ASN A 305 -7.03 0.12 2.13
CA ASN A 305 -6.14 1.10 2.75
C ASN A 305 -5.17 1.72 1.75
N THR A 306 -5.37 2.97 1.46
CA THR A 306 -4.55 3.77 0.55
C THR A 306 -3.81 4.89 1.28
N TRP A 307 -3.13 5.73 0.54
CA TRP A 307 -2.38 6.88 1.02
C TRP A 307 -2.33 7.96 -0.04
N MET A 308 -1.99 9.18 0.35
CA MET A 308 -1.79 10.28 -0.58
C MET A 308 -0.69 11.22 -0.09
N MET A 309 0.08 11.76 -1.03
CA MET A 309 1.05 12.83 -0.81
C MET A 309 0.77 13.98 -1.77
N ALA A 310 0.95 15.21 -1.31
CA ALA A 310 0.89 16.38 -2.16
C ALA A 310 2.00 17.36 -1.77
N PHE A 311 2.63 18.00 -2.76
CA PHE A 311 3.68 19.00 -2.56
C PHE A 311 3.77 19.96 -3.73
N GLY A 312 4.58 21.01 -3.59
CA GLY A 312 4.81 22.01 -4.63
C GLY A 312 3.88 23.20 -4.53
N LYS A 313 3.48 23.78 -5.67
CA LYS A 313 2.77 25.05 -5.71
C LYS A 313 1.42 25.00 -5.00
N GLY A 314 1.25 25.85 -3.99
CA GLY A 314 -0.01 26.01 -3.26
C GLY A 314 -0.31 24.93 -2.22
N ILE A 315 0.63 24.01 -1.98
CA ILE A 315 0.51 22.96 -0.97
C ILE A 315 1.17 23.41 0.34
N GLU A 316 0.51 23.17 1.46
CA GLU A 316 1.06 23.42 2.79
C GLU A 316 2.13 22.38 3.16
N HIS A 317 3.13 22.80 3.91
CA HIS A 317 4.23 21.95 4.38
C HIS A 317 3.88 21.41 5.78
N LEU A 318 3.10 20.33 5.84
CA LEU A 318 2.65 19.72 7.10
C LEU A 318 3.44 18.45 7.44
N GLY A 319 4.24 17.95 6.50
CA GLY A 319 4.95 16.68 6.66
C GLY A 319 4.01 15.49 6.78
N GLU A 320 4.44 14.47 7.49
CA GLU A 320 3.65 13.31 7.82
C GLU A 320 2.56 13.65 8.84
N THR A 321 1.31 13.62 8.42
CA THR A 321 0.18 14.02 9.27
C THR A 321 -0.23 12.91 10.25
N SER A 322 -1.03 13.29 11.27
CA SER A 322 -1.49 12.37 12.31
C SER A 322 -2.89 12.71 12.80
N GLY A 323 -3.67 11.69 13.18
CA GLY A 323 -4.99 11.84 13.79
C GLY A 323 -5.96 12.60 12.89
N ASN A 324 -5.90 12.39 11.59
CA ASN A 324 -6.74 13.06 10.59
C ASN A 324 -7.41 12.04 9.64
N GLY A 325 -8.47 12.47 8.97
CA GLY A 325 -9.35 11.63 8.16
C GLY A 325 -10.59 11.18 8.94
N PRO A 326 -11.30 10.12 8.49
CA PRO A 326 -10.97 9.35 7.30
C PRO A 326 -11.14 10.14 6.02
N PHE A 327 -10.16 9.97 5.11
CA PHE A 327 -10.22 10.45 3.75
C PHE A 327 -10.58 9.31 2.82
N TYR A 328 -11.16 9.66 1.67
CA TYR A 328 -11.58 8.67 0.68
C TYR A 328 -11.06 9.03 -0.70
N THR A 329 -10.69 8.01 -1.46
CA THR A 329 -10.17 8.15 -2.84
C THR A 329 -11.12 8.95 -3.73
N LYS A 330 -12.44 8.86 -3.53
CA LYS A 330 -13.44 9.69 -4.26
C LYS A 330 -13.25 11.20 -4.09
N GLN A 331 -12.54 11.67 -3.07
CA GLN A 331 -12.23 13.09 -2.88
C GLN A 331 -11.13 13.60 -3.82
N PHE A 332 -10.40 12.69 -4.47
CA PHE A 332 -9.28 13.01 -5.34
C PHE A 332 -9.69 13.90 -6.52
N ALA A 333 -10.77 13.56 -7.24
CA ALA A 333 -11.24 14.34 -8.38
C ALA A 333 -11.57 15.80 -8.00
N ALA A 334 -12.23 16.00 -6.85
CA ALA A 334 -12.51 17.34 -6.33
C ALA A 334 -11.24 18.09 -5.93
N THR A 335 -10.22 17.39 -5.42
CA THR A 335 -8.89 17.95 -5.09
C THR A 335 -8.17 18.40 -6.36
N VAL A 336 -8.15 17.56 -7.40
CA VAL A 336 -7.59 17.92 -8.72
C VAL A 336 -8.31 19.14 -9.29
N ALA A 337 -9.65 19.17 -9.25
CA ALA A 337 -10.45 20.29 -9.72
C ALA A 337 -10.12 21.59 -8.96
N GLN A 338 -9.94 21.52 -7.64
CA GLN A 338 -9.53 22.65 -6.81
C GLN A 338 -8.14 23.18 -7.21
N VAL A 339 -7.15 22.29 -7.41
CA VAL A 339 -5.80 22.67 -7.86
C VAL A 339 -5.82 23.37 -9.21
N LEU A 340 -6.62 22.86 -10.14
CA LEU A 340 -6.75 23.42 -11.49
C LEU A 340 -7.68 24.64 -11.55
N GLY A 341 -8.43 24.92 -10.50
CA GLY A 341 -9.43 25.98 -10.47
C GLY A 341 -10.57 25.77 -11.48
N ILE A 342 -11.03 24.53 -11.62
CA ILE A 342 -12.16 24.12 -12.48
C ILE A 342 -13.31 23.62 -11.61
N GLU A 343 -14.53 23.71 -12.16
CA GLU A 343 -15.70 23.11 -11.52
C GLU A 343 -15.81 21.63 -11.91
N PHE A 344 -16.02 20.77 -10.92
CA PHE A 344 -16.22 19.34 -11.12
C PHE A 344 -17.41 18.84 -10.30
N THR A 345 -18.26 18.02 -10.92
CA THR A 345 -19.34 17.31 -10.23
C THR A 345 -19.37 15.88 -10.75
N PRO A 346 -19.28 14.87 -9.87
CA PRO A 346 -19.41 13.47 -10.25
C PRO A 346 -20.68 13.16 -11.03
N SER A 347 -20.66 12.12 -11.86
CA SER A 347 -21.78 11.75 -12.73
C SER A 347 -23.07 11.37 -11.98
N ASN A 348 -22.98 10.97 -10.72
CA ASN A 348 -24.14 10.74 -9.85
C ASN A 348 -24.78 12.04 -9.31
N GLY A 349 -24.18 13.20 -9.56
CA GLY A 349 -24.65 14.49 -9.10
C GLY A 349 -24.31 14.85 -7.65
N GLU A 350 -23.68 13.95 -6.91
CA GLU A 350 -23.29 14.18 -5.51
C GLU A 350 -21.95 14.92 -5.45
N LYS A 351 -21.96 16.11 -4.88
CA LYS A 351 -20.72 16.88 -4.68
C LYS A 351 -19.89 16.28 -3.55
N VAL A 352 -18.63 16.04 -3.85
CA VAL A 352 -17.61 15.59 -2.88
C VAL A 352 -16.67 16.76 -2.60
N SER A 353 -16.38 17.00 -1.33
CA SER A 353 -15.40 18.02 -0.94
C SER A 353 -13.98 17.57 -1.28
N PRO A 354 -13.09 18.49 -1.71
CA PRO A 354 -11.67 18.18 -1.84
C PRO A 354 -11.07 17.75 -0.51
N ILE A 355 -9.91 17.14 -0.56
CA ILE A 355 -9.16 16.73 0.62
C ILE A 355 -8.67 17.98 1.38
N ASP A 356 -9.02 18.06 2.66
CA ASP A 356 -8.50 19.02 3.61
C ASP A 356 -7.58 18.28 4.59
N PRO A 357 -6.24 18.46 4.53
CA PRO A 357 -5.31 17.72 5.38
C PRO A 357 -5.48 18.02 6.88
N HIS A 358 -6.23 19.05 7.25
CA HIS A 358 -6.57 19.37 8.65
C HIS A 358 -7.86 18.68 9.14
N PHE A 359 -8.60 18.00 8.26
CA PHE A 359 -9.86 17.38 8.62
C PHE A 359 -9.65 16.29 9.66
N LYS A 360 -10.44 16.35 10.74
CA LYS A 360 -10.48 15.36 11.82
C LYS A 360 -11.93 14.91 11.99
N GLY A 361 -12.24 13.78 11.39
CA GLY A 361 -13.52 13.08 11.56
C GLY A 361 -13.43 12.03 12.67
N GLU A 362 -14.50 11.28 12.83
CA GLU A 362 -14.48 10.09 13.71
C GLU A 362 -13.57 9.03 13.07
N PRO A 363 -12.54 8.55 13.80
CA PRO A 363 -11.66 7.51 13.29
C PRO A 363 -12.46 6.26 12.91
N LEU A 364 -12.13 5.67 11.77
CA LEU A 364 -12.61 4.34 11.45
C LEU A 364 -12.02 3.37 12.46
N SER A 365 -12.86 2.57 13.09
CA SER A 365 -12.41 1.53 13.99
C SER A 365 -11.75 0.42 13.14
N GLU A 366 -10.44 0.33 13.19
CA GLU A 366 -9.69 -0.80 12.63
C GLU A 366 -9.93 -2.08 13.43
N ASP A 367 -10.44 -1.93 14.66
CA ASP A 367 -10.78 -3.01 15.57
C ASP A 367 -12.14 -3.67 15.26
N LEU A 368 -12.92 -3.17 14.29
CA LEU A 368 -14.17 -3.81 13.89
C LEU A 368 -13.90 -5.20 13.32
N GLY A 369 -14.10 -6.20 14.16
CA GLY A 369 -13.91 -7.61 13.85
C GLY A 369 -12.69 -8.26 14.50
N ILE A 370 -11.77 -7.51 15.11
CA ILE A 370 -10.69 -8.10 15.90
C ILE A 370 -11.27 -8.60 17.23
N LYS A 371 -11.23 -9.91 17.44
CA LYS A 371 -11.74 -10.54 18.64
C LYS A 371 -10.86 -10.18 19.84
N ASP A 372 -11.45 -9.57 20.88
CA ASP A 372 -10.79 -9.44 22.17
C ASP A 372 -10.81 -10.80 22.90
N VAL A 373 -9.63 -11.31 23.21
CA VAL A 373 -9.45 -12.62 23.86
C VAL A 373 -9.21 -12.50 25.38
N GLY A 374 -9.23 -11.28 25.91
CA GLY A 374 -9.21 -11.00 27.33
C GLY A 374 -7.87 -10.50 27.88
N TYR A 375 -7.74 -10.55 29.18
CA TYR A 375 -6.58 -10.06 29.91
C TYR A 375 -5.69 -11.22 30.39
N PHE A 376 -4.37 -11.09 30.18
CA PHE A 376 -3.37 -12.09 30.55
C PHE A 376 -2.39 -11.51 31.57
N HIS A 377 -2.32 -12.16 32.72
CA HIS A 377 -1.38 -11.80 33.79
C HIS A 377 0.01 -12.40 33.53
N GLU A 378 1.06 -11.68 33.95
CA GLU A 378 2.41 -12.23 33.89
C GLU A 378 2.51 -13.58 34.60
N ILE A 379 3.28 -14.47 34.06
CA ILE A 379 3.60 -15.76 34.67
C ILE A 379 5.00 -15.73 35.31
N LYS A 380 5.16 -16.45 36.42
CA LYS A 380 6.48 -16.70 36.99
C LYS A 380 7.20 -17.77 36.16
N ALA A 381 8.18 -17.36 35.38
CA ALA A 381 8.98 -18.25 34.55
C ALA A 381 10.47 -17.90 34.66
N THR A 382 11.32 -18.90 34.49
CA THR A 382 12.78 -18.71 34.47
C THR A 382 13.31 -19.15 33.12
N PRO A 383 13.60 -18.19 32.21
CA PRO A 383 14.13 -18.53 30.90
C PRO A 383 15.53 -19.15 31.02
N LYS A 384 15.83 -20.15 30.21
CA LYS A 384 17.14 -20.78 30.11
C LYS A 384 18.00 -20.15 29.01
N GLY A 385 17.38 -19.49 28.05
CA GLY A 385 18.06 -18.82 26.95
C GLY A 385 17.11 -18.26 25.93
N PRO A 386 17.60 -17.52 24.92
CA PRO A 386 16.78 -17.04 23.81
C PRO A 386 16.30 -18.19 22.94
N GLY A 387 15.19 -17.98 22.24
CA GLY A 387 14.65 -18.84 21.19
C GLY A 387 13.39 -19.62 21.57
N VAL A 388 12.97 -20.44 20.63
CA VAL A 388 11.70 -21.18 20.61
C VAL A 388 11.99 -22.68 20.57
N ARG A 389 11.46 -23.46 21.50
CA ARG A 389 11.51 -24.92 21.42
C ARG A 389 10.56 -25.41 20.36
N TYR A 390 11.04 -26.29 19.48
CA TYR A 390 10.18 -26.92 18.48
C TYR A 390 10.15 -28.45 18.61
N LYS A 391 9.05 -29.05 18.15
CA LYS A 391 8.93 -30.43 17.75
C LYS A 391 8.47 -30.45 16.30
N TYR A 392 9.09 -31.34 15.51
CA TYR A 392 8.79 -31.53 14.09
C TYR A 392 8.18 -32.91 13.86
N TYR A 393 7.19 -32.95 12.98
CA TYR A 393 6.40 -34.10 12.63
C TYR A 393 6.28 -34.23 11.11
N GLU A 394 6.11 -35.46 10.60
CA GLU A 394 5.73 -35.72 9.20
C GLU A 394 4.48 -36.60 9.16
N GLY A 395 3.57 -36.31 8.25
CA GLY A 395 2.33 -37.04 8.05
C GLY A 395 1.26 -36.18 7.36
N PRO A 396 0.28 -36.81 6.69
CA PRO A 396 -0.77 -36.12 5.98
C PRO A 396 -1.83 -35.57 6.96
N PHE A 397 -1.46 -34.52 7.66
CA PHE A 397 -2.33 -33.88 8.66
C PHE A 397 -3.41 -33.06 7.97
N MET A 398 -4.63 -33.08 8.54
CA MET A 398 -5.75 -32.23 8.14
C MET A 398 -6.17 -31.31 9.28
N SER A 399 -5.51 -31.40 10.43
CA SER A 399 -5.72 -30.57 11.61
C SER A 399 -4.49 -30.62 12.52
N VAL A 400 -4.15 -29.50 13.14
CA VAL A 400 -3.07 -29.44 14.14
C VAL A 400 -3.32 -30.34 15.36
N ASP A 401 -4.57 -30.73 15.63
CA ASP A 401 -4.91 -31.61 16.76
C ASP A 401 -4.37 -33.03 16.54
N GLU A 402 -4.07 -33.41 15.31
CA GLU A 402 -3.50 -34.72 14.96
C GLU A 402 -2.02 -34.83 15.37
N LEU A 403 -1.30 -33.71 15.50
CA LEU A 403 0.09 -33.68 15.96
C LEU A 403 0.25 -34.30 17.35
N ALA A 404 -0.78 -34.22 18.21
CA ALA A 404 -0.75 -34.83 19.54
C ALA A 404 -0.60 -36.37 19.52
N LYS A 405 -0.95 -37.00 18.41
CA LYS A 405 -0.86 -38.47 18.22
C LYS A 405 0.30 -38.87 17.32
N ALA A 406 0.92 -37.90 16.66
CA ALA A 406 2.02 -38.12 15.74
C ALA A 406 3.36 -38.38 16.45
N LYS A 407 4.26 -39.10 15.78
CA LYS A 407 5.61 -39.33 16.28
C LYS A 407 6.47 -38.11 16.05
N VAL A 408 7.09 -37.60 17.13
CA VAL A 408 8.11 -36.56 17.03
C VAL A 408 9.34 -37.11 16.29
N LEU A 409 9.71 -36.50 15.18
CA LEU A 409 10.87 -36.89 14.37
C LEU A 409 12.12 -36.12 14.71
N SER A 410 11.99 -34.85 15.06
CA SER A 410 13.08 -34.04 15.60
C SER A 410 12.57 -33.00 16.58
N SER A 411 13.46 -32.47 17.40
CA SER A 411 13.18 -31.38 18.33
C SER A 411 14.46 -30.59 18.59
N GLY A 412 14.31 -29.31 18.93
CA GLY A 412 15.45 -28.43 19.18
C GLY A 412 15.02 -27.05 19.65
N ILE A 413 15.90 -26.09 19.47
CA ILE A 413 15.64 -24.67 19.71
C ILE A 413 15.90 -23.95 18.40
N ALA A 414 14.89 -23.24 17.90
CA ALA A 414 14.97 -22.32 16.78
C ALA A 414 15.08 -20.87 17.31
N LYS A 415 15.42 -19.94 16.46
CA LYS A 415 15.45 -18.50 16.81
C LYS A 415 14.04 -17.93 16.93
N ASP A 416 13.14 -18.37 16.05
CA ASP A 416 11.78 -17.90 15.86
C ASP A 416 10.85 -19.06 15.45
N PHE A 417 9.72 -18.77 14.80
CA PHE A 417 8.75 -19.74 14.30
C PHE A 417 9.04 -20.19 12.85
N SER A 418 10.29 -20.14 12.41
CA SER A 418 10.70 -20.50 11.05
C SER A 418 10.41 -21.96 10.72
N LEU A 419 9.96 -22.19 9.48
CA LEU A 419 9.76 -23.52 8.89
C LEU A 419 11.01 -24.06 8.14
N GLU A 420 12.13 -23.33 8.14
CA GLU A 420 13.38 -23.71 7.43
C GLU A 420 13.93 -25.09 7.82
N GLY A 421 13.53 -25.62 8.97
CA GLY A 421 13.93 -26.95 9.45
C GLY A 421 13.11 -28.11 8.87
N ALA A 422 12.08 -27.85 8.05
CA ALA A 422 11.27 -28.88 7.40
C ALA A 422 12.15 -29.74 6.44
N LYS A 423 11.95 -31.05 6.47
CA LYS A 423 12.74 -32.00 5.68
C LYS A 423 12.05 -32.47 4.43
N VAL A 424 10.75 -32.23 4.35
CA VAL A 424 9.87 -32.53 3.22
C VAL A 424 9.18 -31.26 2.77
N ALA A 425 8.75 -31.21 1.52
CA ALA A 425 8.06 -30.03 0.97
C ALA A 425 6.62 -29.94 1.49
N ASP A 426 5.95 -31.07 1.64
CA ASP A 426 4.53 -31.16 2.03
C ASP A 426 4.36 -32.20 3.15
N HIS A 427 3.19 -32.20 3.80
CA HIS A 427 2.78 -33.17 4.80
C HIS A 427 3.68 -33.20 6.04
N PHE A 428 3.85 -32.04 6.68
CA PHE A 428 4.61 -31.93 7.91
C PHE A 428 3.89 -31.05 8.95
N GLY A 429 4.43 -30.98 10.17
CA GLY A 429 3.89 -30.10 11.20
C GLY A 429 4.91 -29.73 12.26
N TYR A 430 4.61 -28.67 12.95
CA TYR A 430 5.41 -28.13 14.05
C TYR A 430 4.57 -27.88 15.29
N GLU A 431 5.16 -28.13 16.45
CA GLU A 431 4.75 -27.57 17.72
C GLU A 431 5.87 -26.67 18.24
N PHE A 432 5.60 -25.38 18.35
CA PHE A 432 6.51 -24.39 18.92
C PHE A 432 6.08 -23.99 20.32
N ASN A 433 7.03 -23.86 21.26
CA ASN A 433 6.79 -23.42 22.62
C ASN A 433 7.86 -22.40 23.03
N THR A 434 7.43 -21.25 23.55
CA THR A 434 8.34 -20.17 23.98
C THR A 434 7.75 -19.39 25.14
N LEU A 435 8.60 -18.67 25.86
CA LEU A 435 8.22 -17.58 26.74
C LEU A 435 8.30 -16.27 25.93
N LEU A 436 7.17 -15.63 25.74
CA LEU A 436 7.08 -14.31 25.15
C LEU A 436 7.31 -13.25 26.24
N LYS A 437 8.30 -12.39 26.06
CA LYS A 437 8.58 -11.28 26.97
C LYS A 437 7.86 -10.01 26.51
N ILE A 438 6.87 -9.58 27.24
CA ILE A 438 6.12 -8.34 27.00
C ILE A 438 6.84 -7.18 27.70
N PRO A 439 7.31 -6.14 26.98
CA PRO A 439 8.12 -5.06 27.55
C PRO A 439 7.28 -4.08 28.40
N THR A 440 6.06 -3.82 28.04
CA THR A 440 5.17 -2.82 28.68
C THR A 440 3.76 -3.36 28.80
N ALA A 441 3.12 -3.22 29.95
CA ALA A 441 1.71 -3.60 30.10
C ALA A 441 0.82 -2.78 29.14
N GLY A 442 -0.12 -3.45 28.50
CA GLY A 442 -1.01 -2.78 27.53
C GLY A 442 -1.82 -3.75 26.69
N SER A 443 -2.47 -3.20 25.69
CA SER A 443 -3.21 -3.97 24.69
C SER A 443 -2.30 -4.28 23.50
N TYR A 444 -2.30 -5.55 23.09
CA TYR A 444 -1.51 -6.08 21.98
C TYR A 444 -2.42 -6.77 20.97
N THR A 445 -2.14 -6.61 19.70
CA THR A 445 -2.79 -7.35 18.61
C THR A 445 -1.81 -8.40 18.12
N PHE A 446 -2.23 -9.67 18.13
CA PHE A 446 -1.54 -10.76 17.46
C PHE A 446 -2.13 -10.92 16.07
N THR A 447 -1.26 -10.94 15.06
CA THR A 447 -1.63 -11.22 13.67
C THR A 447 -1.00 -12.55 13.29
N VAL A 448 -1.80 -13.56 13.05
CA VAL A 448 -1.35 -14.93 12.71
C VAL A 448 -1.76 -15.22 11.29
N GLY A 449 -0.79 -15.46 10.43
CA GLY A 449 -1.00 -15.93 9.06
C GLY A 449 -0.44 -17.33 8.91
N SER A 450 -1.18 -18.24 8.31
CA SER A 450 -0.68 -19.57 7.98
C SER A 450 -1.27 -20.11 6.68
N ASP A 451 -0.48 -20.93 6.01
CA ASP A 451 -0.77 -21.79 4.89
C ASP A 451 -0.10 -23.13 5.22
N ASP A 452 -0.74 -24.19 5.67
CA ASP A 452 -2.17 -24.38 5.97
C ASP A 452 -2.53 -23.98 7.43
N GLY A 453 -2.97 -24.97 8.21
CA GLY A 453 -3.61 -24.79 9.51
C GLY A 453 -2.70 -24.42 10.67
N SER A 454 -3.18 -23.54 11.53
CA SER A 454 -2.48 -23.18 12.78
C SER A 454 -3.43 -22.91 13.96
N LYS A 455 -2.91 -23.13 15.17
CA LYS A 455 -3.53 -22.70 16.43
C LYS A 455 -2.51 -22.02 17.32
N VAL A 456 -2.89 -20.89 17.93
CA VAL A 456 -2.04 -20.16 18.87
C VAL A 456 -2.68 -20.13 20.25
N PHE A 457 -1.88 -20.47 21.26
CA PHE A 457 -2.28 -20.46 22.66
C PHE A 457 -1.39 -19.49 23.44
N LEU A 458 -2.03 -18.63 24.23
CA LEU A 458 -1.37 -17.71 25.15
C LEU A 458 -1.73 -18.10 26.58
N ASP A 459 -0.71 -18.40 27.41
CA ASP A 459 -0.85 -18.90 28.78
C ASP A 459 -1.83 -20.08 28.93
N GLY A 460 -1.86 -20.94 27.89
CA GLY A 460 -2.72 -22.12 27.81
C GLY A 460 -4.12 -21.89 27.26
N GLN A 461 -4.53 -20.65 27.05
CA GLN A 461 -5.81 -20.31 26.42
C GLN A 461 -5.64 -20.24 24.89
N LEU A 462 -6.52 -20.89 24.14
CA LEU A 462 -6.60 -20.76 22.67
C LEU A 462 -7.03 -19.33 22.31
N ILE A 463 -6.15 -18.57 21.69
CA ILE A 463 -6.43 -17.20 21.25
C ILE A 463 -6.69 -17.12 19.76
N VAL A 464 -6.01 -17.93 18.92
CA VAL A 464 -6.25 -18.02 17.47
C VAL A 464 -6.53 -19.47 17.10
N ASP A 465 -7.61 -19.68 16.38
CA ASP A 465 -7.99 -20.93 15.72
C ASP A 465 -8.04 -20.65 14.22
N ASN A 466 -7.02 -21.08 13.51
CA ASN A 466 -6.85 -20.99 12.06
C ASN A 466 -6.54 -22.39 11.51
N ASP A 467 -7.25 -23.41 12.05
CA ASP A 467 -7.02 -24.81 11.72
C ASP A 467 -7.74 -25.23 10.43
N GLY A 468 -7.22 -26.23 9.76
CA GLY A 468 -7.75 -26.79 8.52
C GLY A 468 -6.82 -26.54 7.32
N SER A 469 -7.07 -27.24 6.21
CA SER A 469 -6.32 -27.05 4.96
C SER A 469 -6.88 -25.85 4.20
N HIS A 470 -6.04 -24.85 3.94
CA HIS A 470 -6.41 -23.60 3.27
C HIS A 470 -5.15 -22.84 2.82
N SER A 471 -5.27 -22.07 1.74
CA SER A 471 -4.25 -21.07 1.37
C SER A 471 -4.07 -20.03 2.47
N VAL A 472 -3.08 -19.16 2.36
CA VAL A 472 -2.75 -18.15 3.39
C VAL A 472 -4.03 -17.47 3.92
N ASN A 473 -4.36 -17.76 5.16
CA ASN A 473 -5.44 -17.11 5.90
C ASN A 473 -4.88 -16.34 7.10
N ILE A 474 -5.41 -15.15 7.39
CA ILE A 474 -4.93 -14.26 8.45
C ILE A 474 -6.00 -14.06 9.49
N VAL A 475 -5.66 -14.35 10.75
CA VAL A 475 -6.51 -14.13 11.92
C VAL A 475 -5.84 -13.12 12.84
N GLU A 476 -6.58 -12.08 13.22
CA GLU A 476 -6.14 -11.08 14.18
C GLU A 476 -6.96 -11.19 15.49
N VAL A 477 -6.25 -11.12 16.62
CA VAL A 477 -6.88 -11.09 17.95
C VAL A 477 -6.19 -10.05 18.83
N LYS A 478 -6.96 -9.46 19.75
CA LYS A 478 -6.50 -8.46 20.70
C LYS A 478 -6.46 -9.04 22.10
N ALA A 479 -5.31 -8.92 22.76
CA ALA A 479 -5.11 -9.36 24.15
C ALA A 479 -4.56 -8.21 25.00
N ALA A 480 -5.14 -7.98 26.16
CA ALA A 480 -4.53 -7.11 27.16
C ALA A 480 -3.55 -7.93 28.01
N MET A 481 -2.34 -7.42 28.23
CA MET A 481 -1.25 -8.18 28.85
C MET A 481 -0.50 -7.37 29.88
N ASP A 482 -0.09 -8.01 30.98
CA ASP A 482 0.93 -7.45 31.88
C ASP A 482 2.30 -7.41 31.20
N ALA A 483 3.19 -6.53 31.63
CA ALA A 483 4.60 -6.63 31.32
C ALA A 483 5.21 -7.86 32.04
N GLY A 484 6.06 -8.62 31.37
CA GLY A 484 6.65 -9.83 31.93
C GLY A 484 6.64 -10.99 30.94
N PHE A 485 6.72 -12.21 31.44
CA PHE A 485 6.70 -13.41 30.62
C PHE A 485 5.29 -14.00 30.50
N HIS A 486 5.01 -14.50 29.29
CA HIS A 486 3.79 -15.24 28.94
C HIS A 486 4.17 -16.48 28.14
N ARG A 487 3.47 -17.60 28.31
CA ARG A 487 3.69 -18.81 27.50
C ARG A 487 2.97 -18.70 26.19
N LEU A 488 3.74 -18.73 25.08
CA LEU A 488 3.20 -18.79 23.73
C LEU A 488 3.45 -20.18 23.15
N ARG A 489 2.36 -20.86 22.74
CA ARG A 489 2.42 -22.13 22.04
C ARG A 489 1.77 -22.00 20.70
N VAL A 490 2.47 -22.42 19.64
CA VAL A 490 1.96 -22.41 18.27
C VAL A 490 1.97 -23.84 17.73
N LEU A 491 0.86 -24.28 17.18
CA LEU A 491 0.73 -25.51 16.40
C LEU A 491 0.55 -25.13 14.94
N TYR A 492 1.19 -25.86 14.06
CA TYR A 492 1.13 -25.65 12.62
C TYR A 492 1.21 -26.99 11.90
N PHE A 493 0.47 -27.12 10.78
CA PHE A 493 0.67 -28.19 9.82
C PHE A 493 0.58 -27.63 8.40
N ASP A 494 1.26 -28.33 7.50
CA ASP A 494 1.25 -28.16 6.07
C ASP A 494 0.68 -29.42 5.43
N ASP A 495 -0.29 -29.26 4.51
CA ASP A 495 -0.89 -30.35 3.76
C ASP A 495 -0.21 -30.46 2.39
N THR A 496 -0.48 -29.55 1.47
CA THR A 496 0.06 -29.57 0.10
C THR A 496 0.30 -28.17 -0.46
N GLU A 497 1.15 -28.06 -1.49
CA GLU A 497 1.47 -26.85 -2.26
C GLU A 497 2.38 -25.88 -1.52
N SER A 498 1.81 -24.80 -0.99
CA SER A 498 2.58 -23.72 -0.35
C SER A 498 2.54 -23.82 1.15
N GLN A 499 3.64 -23.55 1.81
CA GLN A 499 3.70 -23.45 3.27
C GLN A 499 4.06 -22.02 3.72
N ASP A 500 3.37 -21.52 4.74
CA ASP A 500 3.68 -20.25 5.38
C ASP A 500 3.22 -20.23 6.85
N LEU A 501 4.04 -19.65 7.72
CA LEU A 501 3.68 -19.40 9.12
C LEU A 501 4.29 -18.07 9.57
N ALA A 502 3.43 -17.13 9.90
CA ALA A 502 3.82 -15.81 10.35
C ALA A 502 3.08 -15.44 11.63
N ILE A 503 3.82 -15.09 12.68
CA ILE A 503 3.26 -14.64 13.96
C ILE A 503 3.72 -13.21 14.23
N GLY A 504 2.86 -12.25 13.97
CA GLY A 504 3.10 -10.82 14.17
C GLY A 504 2.51 -10.32 15.49
N ILE A 505 3.08 -9.22 15.98
CA ILE A 505 2.61 -8.51 17.17
C ILE A 505 2.65 -6.98 16.94
N SER A 506 1.68 -6.27 17.51
CA SER A 506 1.67 -4.80 17.60
C SER A 506 1.01 -4.34 18.89
N GLY A 507 1.25 -3.12 19.33
CA GLY A 507 0.69 -2.57 20.58
C GLY A 507 1.72 -2.38 21.68
N GLY A 508 1.34 -1.79 22.82
CA GLY A 508 2.27 -1.50 23.91
C GLY A 508 3.45 -0.61 23.53
N GLY A 509 3.34 0.16 22.44
CA GLY A 509 4.41 0.97 21.86
C GLY A 509 5.21 0.27 20.75
N LEU A 510 4.92 -1.00 20.47
CA LEU A 510 5.47 -1.71 19.30
C LEU A 510 4.64 -1.38 18.06
N ASN A 511 5.32 -1.05 16.97
CA ASN A 511 4.71 -1.09 15.64
C ASN A 511 4.46 -2.55 15.25
N TYR A 512 3.59 -2.77 14.25
CA TYR A 512 3.42 -4.12 13.72
C TYR A 512 4.74 -4.67 13.20
N GLU A 513 5.15 -5.82 13.73
CA GLU A 513 6.32 -6.58 13.29
C GLU A 513 6.14 -8.07 13.63
N MET A 514 6.91 -8.95 12.99
CA MET A 514 7.05 -10.33 13.45
C MET A 514 7.56 -10.30 14.89
N ILE A 515 7.09 -11.22 15.73
CA ILE A 515 7.57 -11.23 17.11
C ILE A 515 9.10 -11.29 17.12
N PRO A 516 9.77 -10.24 17.62
CA PRO A 516 11.24 -10.17 17.59
C PRO A 516 11.92 -11.31 18.34
N GLU A 517 13.04 -11.82 17.82
CA GLU A 517 13.86 -12.84 18.52
C GLU A 517 14.21 -12.40 19.95
N SER A 518 14.41 -11.10 20.18
CA SER A 518 14.70 -10.52 21.51
C SER A 518 13.55 -10.66 22.52
N MET A 519 12.35 -10.99 22.07
CA MET A 519 11.17 -11.24 22.91
C MET A 519 10.93 -12.74 23.14
N LEU A 520 11.68 -13.64 22.50
CA LEU A 520 11.46 -15.08 22.52
C LEU A 520 12.51 -15.78 23.39
N PHE A 521 12.05 -16.56 24.38
CA PHE A 521 12.91 -17.27 25.31
C PHE A 521 12.37 -18.70 25.53
N HIS A 522 13.25 -19.68 25.68
CA HIS A 522 12.86 -21.05 26.02
C HIS A 522 13.00 -21.34 27.52
N GLU A 523 12.14 -22.24 28.04
CA GLU A 523 12.23 -22.84 29.38
C GLU A 523 13.17 -24.03 29.40
#